data_9439d3bbeef767d2f8efdf7f7d73f71d
#
_entry.id   9439d3bbeef767d2f8efdf7f7d73f71d
#
_cell.length_a   1.000
_cell.length_b   1.000
_cell.length_c   1.000
_cell.angle_alpha   90.00
_cell.angle_beta   90.00
_cell.angle_gamma   90.00
#
_symmetry.space_group_name_H-M   'P 1'
#
loop_
_entity.id
_entity.type
_entity.pdbx_description
1 polymer ?
#
loop_
_entity_poly.entity_id
_entity_poly.type
_entity_poly.pdbx_seq_one_letter_code
_entity_poly.pdbx_strand_id
1 'polypeptide(L)'
;LSSDEKEEGVAVVDIGGGVTDVAVYYRGVPRYVATIPMGASAINRDIRSQSIPEKHVESLKCKYGSAVAELAPEDKLIRVSGRTAREAKDILLRNLATVIEARATDIVEFVQQEIRDSGYAERLAYGIVLTGGSARLKDIDELFRRVTGMDVRIASAETGISEDSREAVANPAFATVVGLLLKGAGMGSCNVIEDKAGL
;
A
#
# COMPACT_ATOMS: atom_id res chain seq x y z
N LEU A 1 7.85 -4.55 -11.56
CA LEU A 1 7.26 -5.61 -12.37
C LEU A 1 8.28 -6.17 -13.37
N SER A 2 8.30 -7.49 -13.54
CA SER A 2 9.03 -8.16 -14.61
C SER A 2 8.34 -7.99 -15.97
N SER A 3 9.04 -8.37 -17.05
CA SER A 3 8.43 -8.40 -18.39
C SER A 3 7.31 -9.43 -18.48
N ASP A 4 7.51 -10.60 -17.86
CA ASP A 4 6.55 -11.70 -17.87
C ASP A 4 5.27 -11.34 -17.11
N GLU A 5 5.38 -10.70 -15.95
CA GLU A 5 4.22 -10.19 -15.22
C GLU A 5 3.37 -9.23 -16.06
N LYS A 6 4.03 -8.32 -16.80
CA LYS A 6 3.31 -7.38 -17.68
C LYS A 6 2.69 -8.06 -18.89
N GLU A 7 3.35 -9.09 -19.43
CA GLU A 7 2.87 -9.81 -20.62
C GLU A 7 1.68 -10.70 -20.29
N GLU A 8 1.79 -11.50 -19.22
CA GLU A 8 0.80 -12.53 -18.88
C GLU A 8 -0.34 -12.01 -17.99
N GLY A 9 -0.19 -10.81 -17.42
CA GLY A 9 -1.24 -10.14 -16.68
C GLY A 9 -0.99 -10.02 -15.19
N VAL A 10 -1.06 -8.79 -14.70
CA VAL A 10 -0.87 -8.44 -13.28
C VAL A 10 -1.60 -7.15 -12.94
N ALA A 11 -2.16 -7.07 -11.75
CA ALA A 11 -2.63 -5.83 -11.16
C ALA A 11 -1.59 -5.28 -10.19
N VAL A 12 -1.19 -4.03 -10.34
CA VAL A 12 -0.36 -3.30 -9.36
C VAL A 12 -1.26 -2.43 -8.51
N VAL A 13 -1.12 -2.52 -7.21
CA VAL A 13 -1.90 -1.76 -6.25
C VAL A 13 -0.95 -0.98 -5.34
N ASP A 14 -0.95 0.34 -5.47
CA ASP A 14 -0.19 1.26 -4.62
C ASP A 14 -1.09 1.79 -3.50
N ILE A 15 -0.92 1.27 -2.29
CA ILE A 15 -1.72 1.68 -1.13
C ILE A 15 -1.02 2.82 -0.40
N GLY A 16 -1.42 4.05 -0.73
CA GLY A 16 -0.91 5.26 -0.12
C GLY A 16 -1.60 5.62 1.20
N GLY A 17 -1.33 6.84 1.68
CA GLY A 17 -1.99 7.40 2.87
C GLY A 17 -3.42 7.84 2.61
N GLY A 18 -3.67 8.57 1.52
CA GLY A 18 -4.96 9.15 1.18
C GLY A 18 -5.72 8.40 0.09
N VAL A 19 -5.01 7.80 -0.84
CA VAL A 19 -5.54 7.12 -2.02
C VAL A 19 -4.92 5.73 -2.18
N THR A 20 -5.60 4.90 -2.97
CA THR A 20 -5.07 3.63 -3.46
C THR A 20 -5.18 3.63 -4.98
N ASP A 21 -4.05 3.46 -5.66
CA ASP A 21 -3.99 3.43 -7.11
C ASP A 21 -3.91 1.99 -7.61
N VAL A 22 -4.67 1.70 -8.67
CA VAL A 22 -4.73 0.38 -9.31
C VAL A 22 -4.31 0.53 -10.76
N ALA A 23 -3.35 -0.28 -11.22
CA ALA A 23 -2.96 -0.35 -12.62
C ALA A 23 -2.92 -1.81 -13.08
N VAL A 24 -3.68 -2.14 -14.12
CA VAL A 24 -3.74 -3.48 -14.70
C VAL A 24 -2.88 -3.53 -15.96
N TYR A 25 -1.95 -4.47 -16.02
CA TYR A 25 -1.09 -4.75 -17.17
C TYR A 25 -1.50 -6.07 -17.81
N TYR A 26 -1.52 -6.10 -19.14
CA TYR A 26 -1.71 -7.31 -19.93
C TYR A 26 -1.14 -7.11 -21.33
N ARG A 27 -0.40 -8.10 -21.85
CA ARG A 27 0.32 -8.04 -23.14
C ARG A 27 1.28 -6.86 -23.21
N GLY A 28 2.09 -6.69 -22.15
CA GLY A 28 3.17 -5.73 -22.05
C GLY A 28 2.75 -4.26 -21.81
N VAL A 29 1.45 -3.94 -21.84
CA VAL A 29 0.96 -2.55 -21.75
C VAL A 29 -0.07 -2.38 -20.64
N PRO A 30 -0.19 -1.15 -20.06
CA PRO A 30 -1.27 -0.86 -19.14
C PRO A 30 -2.61 -0.86 -19.87
N ARG A 31 -3.58 -1.59 -19.33
CA ARG A 31 -4.93 -1.72 -19.88
C ARG A 31 -5.98 -0.92 -19.10
N TYR A 32 -5.72 -0.73 -17.84
CA TYR A 32 -6.65 -0.03 -16.96
C TYR A 32 -5.88 0.69 -15.86
N VAL A 33 -6.34 1.87 -15.47
CA VAL A 33 -5.80 2.63 -14.33
C VAL A 33 -6.97 3.28 -13.61
N ALA A 34 -6.99 3.16 -12.30
CA ALA A 34 -7.99 3.78 -11.44
C ALA A 34 -7.36 4.29 -10.14
N THR A 35 -7.99 5.28 -9.54
CA THR A 35 -7.63 5.81 -8.24
C THR A 35 -8.83 5.74 -7.30
N ILE A 36 -8.69 5.02 -6.22
CA ILE A 36 -9.67 4.88 -5.16
C ILE A 36 -9.38 5.97 -4.11
N PRO A 37 -10.35 6.85 -3.75
CA PRO A 37 -10.13 7.95 -2.82
C PRO A 37 -10.13 7.46 -1.35
N MET A 38 -9.44 6.37 -1.09
CA MET A 38 -9.27 5.75 0.22
C MET A 38 -7.89 5.14 0.35
N GLY A 39 -7.24 5.36 1.48
CA GLY A 39 -5.93 4.81 1.83
C GLY A 39 -5.81 4.65 3.36
N ALA A 40 -4.60 4.43 3.87
CA ALA A 40 -4.36 4.13 5.27
C ALA A 40 -4.79 5.20 6.27
N SER A 41 -5.01 6.45 5.83
CA SER A 41 -5.58 7.49 6.68
C SER A 41 -7.01 7.17 7.14
N ALA A 42 -7.76 6.35 6.38
CA ALA A 42 -9.05 5.85 6.80
C ALA A 42 -8.90 4.90 8.00
N ILE A 43 -7.92 3.99 7.96
CA ILE A 43 -7.58 3.10 9.08
C ILE A 43 -7.21 3.92 10.32
N ASN A 44 -6.41 4.97 10.16
CA ASN A 44 -6.03 5.86 11.26
C ASN A 44 -7.25 6.53 11.91
N ARG A 45 -8.22 6.98 11.11
CA ARG A 45 -9.48 7.55 11.64
C ARG A 45 -10.23 6.55 12.52
N ASP A 46 -10.31 5.29 12.08
CA ASP A 46 -11.01 4.26 12.83
C ASP A 46 -10.28 3.88 14.13
N ILE A 47 -8.95 3.79 14.11
CA ILE A 47 -8.13 3.61 15.32
C ILE A 47 -8.35 4.78 16.29
N ARG A 48 -8.39 6.02 15.79
CA ARG A 48 -8.64 7.21 16.61
C ARG A 48 -10.00 7.19 17.27
N SER A 49 -11.03 6.64 16.61
CA SER A 49 -12.39 6.53 17.15
C SER A 49 -12.44 5.66 18.41
N GLN A 50 -11.42 4.81 18.64
CA GLN A 50 -11.27 4.03 19.87
C GLN A 50 -10.74 4.84 21.06
N SER A 51 -10.87 6.16 21.02
CA SER A 51 -10.36 7.10 22.05
C SER A 51 -8.83 7.07 22.19
N ILE A 52 -8.13 6.81 21.11
CA ILE A 52 -6.67 6.84 21.03
C ILE A 52 -6.22 8.23 20.59
N PRO A 53 -5.29 8.89 21.30
CA PRO A 53 -4.77 10.19 20.88
C PRO A 53 -4.08 10.12 19.50
N GLU A 54 -4.36 11.11 18.64
CA GLU A 54 -3.84 11.22 17.26
C GLU A 54 -2.34 10.92 17.15
N LYS A 55 -1.55 11.50 18.04
CA LYS A 55 -0.08 11.34 18.07
C LYS A 55 0.40 9.89 18.22
N HIS A 56 -0.45 8.96 18.65
CA HIS A 56 -0.11 7.56 18.85
C HIS A 56 -0.65 6.64 17.77
N VAL A 57 -1.64 7.08 16.99
CA VAL A 57 -2.39 6.27 16.03
C VAL A 57 -1.46 5.62 14.99
N GLU A 58 -0.67 6.42 14.29
CA GLU A 58 0.23 5.91 13.24
C GLU A 58 1.28 4.95 13.81
N SER A 59 1.88 5.30 14.94
CA SER A 59 2.89 4.43 15.57
C SER A 59 2.29 3.11 16.07
N LEU A 60 1.04 3.12 16.54
CA LEU A 60 0.32 1.91 16.94
C LEU A 60 0.03 1.01 15.74
N LYS A 61 -0.50 1.58 14.67
CA LYS A 61 -0.76 0.85 13.43
C LYS A 61 0.52 0.22 12.88
N CYS A 62 1.60 0.98 12.75
CA CYS A 62 2.86 0.50 12.17
C CYS A 62 3.56 -0.55 13.04
N LYS A 63 3.47 -0.42 14.37
CA LYS A 63 4.21 -1.28 15.31
C LYS A 63 3.45 -2.54 15.71
N TYR A 64 2.13 -2.44 15.83
CA TYR A 64 1.30 -3.47 16.44
C TYR A 64 0.09 -3.86 15.59
N GLY A 65 -0.19 -3.14 14.49
CA GLY A 65 -1.30 -3.42 13.60
C GLY A 65 -1.10 -4.72 12.83
N SER A 66 -2.21 -5.41 12.56
CA SER A 66 -2.31 -6.53 11.63
C SER A 66 -3.58 -6.33 10.79
N ALA A 67 -3.53 -6.64 9.51
CA ALA A 67 -4.69 -6.58 8.63
C ALA A 67 -5.60 -7.80 8.80
N VAL A 68 -5.18 -8.82 9.55
CA VAL A 68 -5.95 -10.03 9.84
C VAL A 68 -6.00 -10.22 11.35
N ALA A 69 -7.16 -10.02 11.96
CA ALA A 69 -7.32 -10.06 13.42
C ALA A 69 -7.04 -11.45 14.01
N GLU A 70 -7.37 -12.50 13.27
CA GLU A 70 -7.12 -13.87 13.66
C GLU A 70 -5.62 -14.16 13.88
N LEU A 71 -4.75 -13.51 13.11
CA LEU A 71 -3.28 -13.66 13.21
C LEU A 71 -2.66 -12.77 14.28
N ALA A 72 -3.44 -11.89 14.90
CA ALA A 72 -2.98 -11.06 16.01
C ALA A 72 -2.99 -11.85 17.33
N PRO A 73 -2.03 -11.60 18.24
CA PRO A 73 -2.01 -12.24 19.55
C PRO A 73 -3.30 -12.01 20.35
N GLU A 74 -3.88 -13.09 20.89
CA GLU A 74 -5.17 -13.04 21.60
C GLU A 74 -5.10 -12.28 22.93
N ASP A 75 -4.07 -12.52 23.72
CA ASP A 75 -3.98 -12.06 25.11
C ASP A 75 -2.99 -10.91 25.31
N LYS A 76 -2.42 -10.36 24.23
CA LYS A 76 -1.41 -9.33 24.35
C LYS A 76 -2.04 -7.95 24.48
N LEU A 77 -1.79 -7.31 25.62
CA LEU A 77 -2.15 -5.93 25.91
C LEU A 77 -0.98 -5.00 25.66
N ILE A 78 -1.28 -3.82 25.12
CA ILE A 78 -0.36 -2.70 25.02
C ILE A 78 -0.92 -1.50 25.77
N ARG A 79 -0.06 -0.81 26.51
CA ARG A 79 -0.45 0.38 27.23
C ARG A 79 -0.18 1.62 26.38
N VAL A 80 -1.23 2.37 26.09
CA VAL A 80 -1.17 3.61 25.33
C VAL A 80 -1.39 4.77 26.27
N SER A 81 -0.46 5.72 26.28
CA SER A 81 -0.58 6.94 27.09
C SER A 81 -1.72 7.82 26.55
N GLY A 82 -2.60 8.27 27.44
CA GLY A 82 -3.60 9.28 27.14
C GLY A 82 -3.00 10.70 27.09
N ARG A 83 -3.86 11.71 27.19
CA ARG A 83 -3.44 13.12 27.33
C ARG A 83 -2.74 13.35 28.68
N THR A 84 -3.17 12.63 29.69
CA THR A 84 -2.58 12.60 31.03
C THR A 84 -2.20 11.16 31.41
N ALA A 85 -1.32 11.00 32.39
CA ALA A 85 -0.94 9.68 32.88
C ALA A 85 -2.13 8.86 33.44
N ARG A 86 -3.20 9.55 33.90
CA ARG A 86 -4.43 8.92 34.42
C ARG A 86 -5.34 8.38 33.31
N GLU A 87 -5.17 8.83 32.08
CA GLU A 87 -5.94 8.41 30.91
C GLU A 87 -5.26 7.31 30.10
N ALA A 88 -4.21 6.70 30.64
CA ALA A 88 -3.57 5.57 29.97
C ALA A 88 -4.57 4.42 29.82
N LYS A 89 -4.63 3.87 28.60
CA LYS A 89 -5.56 2.80 28.22
C LYS A 89 -4.78 1.55 27.81
N ASP A 90 -5.21 0.40 28.32
CA ASP A 90 -4.72 -0.87 27.84
C ASP A 90 -5.58 -1.32 26.64
N ILE A 91 -4.92 -1.67 25.55
CA ILE A 91 -5.54 -2.08 24.27
C ILE A 91 -5.12 -3.51 23.99
N LEU A 92 -6.11 -4.38 23.77
CA LEU A 92 -5.85 -5.73 23.31
C LEU A 92 -5.46 -5.71 21.83
N LEU A 93 -4.34 -6.35 21.46
CA LEU A 93 -3.84 -6.32 20.07
C LEU A 93 -4.86 -6.89 19.08
N ARG A 94 -5.59 -7.93 19.46
CA ARG A 94 -6.65 -8.49 18.62
C ARG A 94 -7.76 -7.46 18.33
N ASN A 95 -8.16 -6.66 19.31
CA ASN A 95 -9.17 -5.61 19.09
C ASN A 95 -8.66 -4.51 18.18
N LEU A 96 -7.39 -4.12 18.32
CA LEU A 96 -6.76 -3.18 17.38
C LEU A 96 -6.74 -3.76 15.95
N ALA A 97 -6.37 -5.02 15.80
CA ALA A 97 -6.36 -5.71 14.52
C ALA A 97 -7.76 -5.83 13.92
N THR A 98 -8.81 -6.10 14.72
CA THR A 98 -10.21 -6.13 14.24
C THR A 98 -10.65 -4.79 13.63
N VAL A 99 -10.26 -3.66 14.27
CA VAL A 99 -10.57 -2.33 13.73
C VAL A 99 -9.81 -2.07 12.42
N ILE A 100 -8.54 -2.49 12.36
CA ILE A 100 -7.72 -2.33 11.16
C ILE A 100 -8.25 -3.21 10.02
N GLU A 101 -8.53 -4.48 10.30
CA GLU A 101 -9.05 -5.46 9.33
C GLU A 101 -10.35 -4.97 8.68
N ALA A 102 -11.29 -4.46 9.47
CA ALA A 102 -12.55 -3.96 8.94
C ALA A 102 -12.34 -2.89 7.86
N ARG A 103 -11.48 -1.89 8.13
CA ARG A 103 -11.20 -0.83 7.15
C ARG A 103 -10.28 -1.28 6.02
N ALA A 104 -9.33 -2.15 6.30
CA ALA A 104 -8.48 -2.73 5.26
C ALA A 104 -9.30 -3.58 4.29
N THR A 105 -10.30 -4.31 4.77
CA THR A 105 -11.24 -5.08 3.93
C THR A 105 -12.00 -4.17 2.97
N ASP A 106 -12.50 -3.01 3.42
CA ASP A 106 -13.15 -2.05 2.51
C ASP A 106 -12.21 -1.62 1.36
N ILE A 107 -10.93 -1.35 1.68
CA ILE A 107 -9.92 -0.99 0.66
C ILE A 107 -9.74 -2.14 -0.34
N VAL A 108 -9.62 -3.38 0.15
CA VAL A 108 -9.44 -4.56 -0.71
C VAL A 108 -10.67 -4.80 -1.59
N GLU A 109 -11.87 -4.63 -1.07
CA GLU A 109 -13.11 -4.78 -1.83
C GLU A 109 -13.22 -3.74 -2.95
N PHE A 110 -12.85 -2.48 -2.69
CA PHE A 110 -12.77 -1.47 -3.74
C PHE A 110 -11.73 -1.83 -4.80
N VAL A 111 -10.54 -2.30 -4.40
CA VAL A 111 -9.52 -2.76 -5.36
C VAL A 111 -10.05 -3.93 -6.19
N GLN A 112 -10.72 -4.90 -5.56
CA GLN A 112 -11.31 -6.04 -6.28
C GLN A 112 -12.36 -5.57 -7.29
N GLN A 113 -13.17 -4.56 -6.93
CA GLN A 113 -14.16 -4.00 -7.84
C GLN A 113 -13.49 -3.34 -9.04
N GLU A 114 -12.44 -2.51 -8.84
CA GLU A 114 -11.69 -1.90 -9.95
C GLU A 114 -11.04 -2.94 -10.87
N ILE A 115 -10.52 -4.04 -10.30
CA ILE A 115 -9.96 -5.15 -11.09
C ILE A 115 -11.06 -5.81 -11.93
N ARG A 116 -12.26 -6.01 -11.40
CA ARG A 116 -13.42 -6.54 -12.16
C ARG A 116 -13.85 -5.58 -13.27
N ASP A 117 -13.97 -4.30 -12.95
CA ASP A 117 -14.40 -3.25 -13.87
C ASP A 117 -13.39 -3.04 -15.01
N SER A 118 -12.13 -3.38 -14.80
CA SER A 118 -11.12 -3.40 -15.85
C SER A 118 -11.43 -4.38 -16.99
N GLY A 119 -12.23 -5.42 -16.73
CA GLY A 119 -12.51 -6.51 -17.66
C GLY A 119 -11.37 -7.50 -17.86
N TYR A 120 -10.31 -7.42 -17.01
CA TYR A 120 -9.12 -8.27 -17.11
C TYR A 120 -8.95 -9.22 -15.92
N ALA A 121 -9.87 -9.29 -14.98
CA ALA A 121 -9.75 -10.09 -13.76
C ALA A 121 -9.32 -11.56 -14.03
N GLU A 122 -9.93 -12.21 -15.03
CA GLU A 122 -9.64 -13.60 -15.41
C GLU A 122 -8.33 -13.77 -16.20
N ARG A 123 -7.59 -12.69 -16.44
CA ARG A 123 -6.34 -12.67 -17.24
C ARG A 123 -5.12 -12.27 -16.44
N LEU A 124 -5.23 -12.20 -15.13
CA LEU A 124 -4.16 -11.82 -14.22
C LEU A 124 -3.41 -13.07 -13.73
N ALA A 125 -2.61 -13.68 -14.60
CA ALA A 125 -1.86 -14.91 -14.28
C ALA A 125 -0.90 -14.72 -13.09
N TYR A 126 -0.41 -13.49 -12.87
CA TYR A 126 0.45 -13.13 -11.74
C TYR A 126 -0.30 -12.43 -10.58
N GLY A 127 -1.65 -12.41 -10.63
CA GLY A 127 -2.47 -11.87 -9.55
C GLY A 127 -2.21 -10.39 -9.24
N ILE A 128 -1.93 -10.09 -7.98
CA ILE A 128 -1.81 -8.72 -7.45
C ILE A 128 -0.41 -8.48 -6.90
N VAL A 129 0.19 -7.35 -7.26
CA VAL A 129 1.43 -6.84 -6.70
C VAL A 129 1.11 -5.61 -5.86
N LEU A 130 1.33 -5.71 -4.54
CA LEU A 130 1.12 -4.62 -3.60
C LEU A 130 2.39 -3.77 -3.47
N THR A 131 2.22 -2.47 -3.45
CA THR A 131 3.27 -1.48 -3.18
C THR A 131 2.69 -0.29 -2.40
N GLY A 132 3.51 0.74 -2.18
CA GLY A 132 3.11 1.87 -1.34
C GLY A 132 3.41 1.69 0.13
N GLY A 133 3.28 2.75 0.90
CA GLY A 133 3.63 2.77 2.32
C GLY A 133 2.80 1.80 3.16
N SER A 134 1.54 1.61 2.77
CA SER A 134 0.58 0.76 3.50
C SER A 134 0.69 -0.73 3.14
N ALA A 135 1.41 -1.09 2.07
CA ALA A 135 1.77 -2.47 1.79
C ALA A 135 2.69 -3.09 2.87
N ARG A 136 3.22 -2.26 3.78
CA ARG A 136 4.00 -2.68 4.96
C ARG A 136 3.14 -3.05 6.17
N LEU A 137 1.82 -2.84 6.11
CA LEU A 137 0.93 -3.29 7.16
C LEU A 137 1.02 -4.81 7.27
N LYS A 138 1.26 -5.30 8.47
CA LYS A 138 1.41 -6.73 8.69
C LYS A 138 0.16 -7.48 8.22
N ASP A 139 0.35 -8.61 7.57
CA ASP A 139 -0.68 -9.51 7.07
C ASP A 139 -1.62 -8.90 6.00
N ILE A 140 -1.25 -7.76 5.37
CA ILE A 140 -2.07 -7.12 4.33
C ILE A 140 -2.17 -8.00 3.07
N ASP A 141 -1.09 -8.66 2.68
CA ASP A 141 -1.06 -9.58 1.56
C ASP A 141 -1.96 -10.80 1.80
N GLU A 142 -1.99 -11.31 3.03
CA GLU A 142 -2.89 -12.40 3.43
C GLU A 142 -4.37 -11.96 3.36
N LEU A 143 -4.69 -10.73 3.80
CA LEU A 143 -6.03 -10.20 3.66
C LEU A 143 -6.45 -10.10 2.20
N PHE A 144 -5.56 -9.60 1.33
CA PHE A 144 -5.82 -9.53 -0.11
C PHE A 144 -6.07 -10.92 -0.69
N ARG A 145 -5.25 -11.94 -0.37
CA ARG A 145 -5.48 -13.32 -0.83
C ARG A 145 -6.84 -13.86 -0.39
N ARG A 146 -7.21 -13.66 0.88
CA ARG A 146 -8.49 -14.15 1.43
C ARG A 146 -9.71 -13.53 0.74
N VAL A 147 -9.67 -12.22 0.49
CA VAL A 147 -10.80 -11.50 -0.09
C VAL A 147 -10.90 -11.69 -1.60
N THR A 148 -9.77 -11.61 -2.31
CA THR A 148 -9.77 -11.64 -3.78
C THR A 148 -9.67 -13.04 -4.36
N GLY A 149 -9.12 -13.99 -3.62
CA GLY A 149 -8.79 -15.35 -4.12
C GLY A 149 -7.63 -15.37 -5.10
N MET A 150 -6.91 -14.26 -5.30
CA MET A 150 -5.78 -14.13 -6.21
C MET A 150 -4.45 -14.32 -5.48
N ASP A 151 -3.41 -14.69 -6.22
CA ASP A 151 -2.04 -14.65 -5.72
C ASP A 151 -1.63 -13.20 -5.44
N VAL A 152 -0.92 -13.00 -4.32
CA VAL A 152 -0.54 -11.65 -3.88
C VAL A 152 0.91 -11.65 -3.40
N ARG A 153 1.68 -10.68 -3.86
CA ARG A 153 3.02 -10.41 -3.36
C ARG A 153 3.22 -8.92 -3.07
N ILE A 154 4.09 -8.62 -2.14
CA ILE A 154 4.55 -7.25 -1.88
C ILE A 154 5.82 -7.01 -2.68
N ALA A 155 5.93 -5.84 -3.32
CA ALA A 155 7.08 -5.45 -4.10
C ALA A 155 7.57 -4.06 -3.74
N SER A 156 8.89 -3.93 -3.79
CA SER A 156 9.64 -2.68 -3.75
C SER A 156 10.35 -2.43 -5.09
N ALA A 157 10.89 -1.23 -5.27
CA ALA A 157 11.68 -0.92 -6.45
C ALA A 157 13.06 -1.56 -6.34
N GLU A 158 13.38 -2.51 -7.21
CA GLU A 158 14.65 -3.25 -7.19
C GLU A 158 15.40 -3.13 -8.52
N THR A 159 14.68 -2.91 -9.63
CA THR A 159 15.25 -2.89 -10.97
C THR A 159 15.72 -1.49 -11.36
N GLY A 160 16.90 -1.39 -11.95
CA GLY A 160 17.46 -0.12 -12.44
C GLY A 160 18.10 0.75 -11.35
N ILE A 161 18.36 0.16 -10.17
CA ILE A 161 18.96 0.84 -9.01
C ILE A 161 20.34 0.25 -8.76
N SER A 162 21.34 1.10 -8.48
CA SER A 162 22.68 0.66 -8.10
C SER A 162 22.66 -0.13 -6.79
N GLU A 163 23.59 -1.06 -6.61
CA GLU A 163 23.68 -1.88 -5.40
C GLU A 163 23.79 -1.03 -4.13
N ASP A 164 24.57 0.06 -4.17
CA ASP A 164 24.76 0.98 -3.04
C ASP A 164 23.48 1.70 -2.61
N SER A 165 22.54 1.91 -3.55
CA SER A 165 21.27 2.61 -3.29
C SER A 165 20.12 1.67 -3.01
N ARG A 166 20.27 0.37 -3.27
CA ARG A 166 19.20 -0.61 -3.21
C ARG A 166 18.58 -0.70 -1.82
N GLU A 167 19.40 -0.75 -0.77
CA GLU A 167 18.92 -0.83 0.61
C GLU A 167 18.12 0.42 1.01
N ALA A 168 18.53 1.60 0.56
CA ALA A 168 17.84 2.87 0.86
C ALA A 168 16.44 2.96 0.25
N VAL A 169 16.22 2.32 -0.90
CA VAL A 169 14.95 2.37 -1.65
C VAL A 169 14.16 1.05 -1.63
N ALA A 170 14.66 0.02 -0.95
CA ALA A 170 14.00 -1.29 -0.81
C ALA A 170 12.67 -1.26 -0.04
N ASN A 171 12.12 -0.08 0.20
CA ASN A 171 10.86 0.13 0.89
C ASN A 171 9.75 0.34 -0.16
N PRO A 172 8.65 -0.42 -0.11
CA PRO A 172 7.50 -0.25 -1.02
C PRO A 172 7.00 1.19 -1.12
N ALA A 173 7.15 1.99 -0.06
CA ALA A 173 6.76 3.40 -0.05
C ALA A 173 7.50 4.27 -1.09
N PHE A 174 8.65 3.83 -1.58
CA PHE A 174 9.44 4.58 -2.56
C PHE A 174 9.20 4.14 -4.01
N ALA A 175 8.37 3.12 -4.26
CA ALA A 175 8.19 2.54 -5.59
C ALA A 175 7.79 3.58 -6.64
N THR A 176 6.83 4.44 -6.33
CA THR A 176 6.35 5.50 -7.24
C THR A 176 7.42 6.54 -7.52
N VAL A 177 8.13 7.02 -6.49
CA VAL A 177 9.21 8.03 -6.67
C VAL A 177 10.37 7.45 -7.49
N VAL A 178 10.79 6.22 -7.19
CA VAL A 178 11.85 5.54 -7.95
C VAL A 178 11.41 5.30 -9.39
N GLY A 179 10.16 4.88 -9.62
CA GLY A 179 9.60 4.73 -10.96
C GLY A 179 9.64 6.01 -11.78
N LEU A 180 9.29 7.15 -11.17
CA LEU A 180 9.37 8.48 -11.81
C LEU A 180 10.80 8.88 -12.14
N LEU A 181 11.75 8.66 -11.23
CA LEU A 181 13.17 8.93 -11.46
C LEU A 181 13.74 8.09 -12.60
N LEU A 182 13.47 6.80 -12.64
CA LEU A 182 13.90 5.90 -13.71
C LEU A 182 13.30 6.28 -15.06
N LYS A 183 12.02 6.67 -15.07
CA LYS A 183 11.33 7.15 -16.26
C LYS A 183 11.98 8.44 -16.77
N GLY A 184 12.23 9.41 -15.88
CA GLY A 184 12.87 10.68 -16.21
C GLY A 184 14.30 10.50 -16.75
N ALA A 185 15.10 9.63 -16.11
CA ALA A 185 16.45 9.31 -16.56
C ALA A 185 16.48 8.59 -17.93
N GLY A 186 15.50 7.71 -18.21
CA GLY A 186 15.38 6.99 -19.49
C GLY A 186 14.85 7.84 -20.64
N MET A 187 14.19 8.96 -20.36
CA MET A 187 13.63 9.85 -21.40
C MET A 187 14.67 10.78 -22.04
N GLY A 188 15.94 10.70 -21.63
CA GLY A 188 17.09 11.41 -22.20
C GLY A 188 16.78 12.83 -22.66
N SER A 189 17.29 13.84 -21.98
CA SER A 189 17.04 15.26 -22.15
C SER A 189 15.62 15.71 -21.77
N CYS A 190 15.43 16.02 -20.53
CA CYS A 190 14.58 17.14 -20.18
C CYS A 190 15.13 18.33 -20.98
N ASN A 191 14.43 18.77 -22.02
CA ASN A 191 14.70 20.07 -22.62
C ASN A 191 14.46 21.07 -21.49
N VAL A 192 15.53 21.50 -20.85
CA VAL A 192 15.52 22.74 -20.09
C VAL A 192 15.09 23.81 -21.09
N ILE A 193 13.85 24.25 -20.96
CA ILE A 193 13.42 25.46 -21.64
C ILE A 193 14.29 26.55 -21.02
N GLU A 194 15.42 26.87 -21.65
CA GLU A 194 16.13 28.08 -21.38
C GLU A 194 15.17 29.21 -21.74
N ASP A 195 14.54 29.78 -20.71
CA ASP A 195 13.90 31.10 -20.86
C ASP A 195 14.99 32.09 -21.32
N LYS A 196 15.09 32.25 -22.60
CA LYS A 196 15.78 33.40 -23.16
C LYS A 196 14.93 34.63 -22.86
N ALA A 197 14.92 35.06 -21.62
CA ALA A 197 14.65 36.43 -21.26
C ALA A 197 15.85 37.26 -21.75
N GLY A 198 15.77 37.73 -22.95
CA GLY A 198 16.75 38.57 -23.59
C GLY A 198 16.09 39.67 -24.37
N LEU A 199 16.15 40.91 -23.78
CA LEU A 199 15.99 42.23 -24.38
C LEU A 199 14.59 42.68 -24.74
#